data_2c086a4a3b5429a50454b3f296aabc3f
#
_entry.id   2c086a4a3b5429a50454b3f296aabc3f
#
_cell.length_a   1.000
_cell.length_b   1.000
_cell.length_c   1.000
_cell.angle_alpha   90.00
_cell.angle_beta   90.00
_cell.angle_gamma   90.00
#
_symmetry.space_group_name_H-M   'P 1'
#
loop_
_entity.id
_entity.type
_entity.pdbx_description
1 polymer ?
#
loop_
_entity_poly.entity_id
_entity_poly.type
_entity_poly.pdbx_seq_one_letter_code
_entity_poly.pdbx_strand_id
1 'polypeptide(L)'
;QQDREIDAGVHTWARKMAHQPVLTYITPPFEETTEITGHIKLKLWVSSETGDMDVFAKLHKLIDDEGRFFQLTEGSLKVSHRKLDDDLSTDYRPFHTHDAEQKLAKDEIVPIELEIWPTSMVFQPGERLVLELSPHNIQFYDGVYNSGTHHIYTGGETASYLQVPIIPAKK
;
A
#
# COMPACT_ATOMS: atom_id res chain seq x y z
N GLN A 1 -19.81 8.88 -3.36
CA GLN A 1 -18.76 7.91 -3.67
C GLN A 1 -17.98 8.51 -4.83
N GLN A 2 -16.78 9.00 -4.58
CA GLN A 2 -15.98 9.63 -5.62
C GLN A 2 -14.93 8.61 -6.05
N ASP A 3 -15.10 8.09 -7.26
CA ASP A 3 -14.00 7.53 -8.02
C ASP A 3 -12.95 8.64 -8.12
N ARG A 4 -11.93 8.56 -7.29
CA ARG A 4 -10.82 9.49 -7.41
C ARG A 4 -9.90 8.91 -8.46
N GLU A 5 -10.00 9.43 -9.66
CA GLU A 5 -8.90 9.47 -10.58
C GLU A 5 -7.66 9.87 -9.76
N ILE A 6 -6.60 9.07 -9.80
CA ILE A 6 -5.36 9.38 -9.09
C ILE A 6 -4.72 10.53 -9.87
N ASP A 7 -5.17 11.73 -9.57
CA ASP A 7 -4.52 12.92 -10.09
C ASP A 7 -3.18 13.10 -9.38
N ALA A 8 -2.19 13.62 -10.10
CA ALA A 8 -0.87 13.90 -9.56
C ALA A 8 -0.98 14.81 -8.33
N GLY A 9 -0.92 14.22 -7.15
CA GLY A 9 -1.19 14.90 -5.89
C GLY A 9 -0.35 14.36 -4.73
N VAL A 10 -0.34 15.14 -3.66
CA VAL A 10 0.22 14.74 -2.37
C VAL A 10 -0.91 14.31 -1.46
N HIS A 11 -0.88 13.07 -1.00
CA HIS A 11 -1.80 12.59 0.01
C HIS A 11 -1.13 12.65 1.37
N THR A 12 -1.78 13.33 2.31
CA THR A 12 -1.25 13.60 3.64
C THR A 12 -2.14 13.00 4.69
N TRP A 13 -1.56 12.31 5.67
CA TRP A 13 -2.25 11.97 6.91
C TRP A 13 -1.53 12.52 8.13
N ALA A 14 -2.31 12.87 9.14
CA ALA A 14 -1.81 13.31 10.43
C ALA A 14 -2.52 12.54 11.55
N ARG A 15 -1.83 12.29 12.64
CA ARG A 15 -2.41 11.61 13.79
C ARG A 15 -3.49 12.46 14.44
N LYS A 16 -4.72 11.93 14.52
CA LYS A 16 -5.78 12.43 15.41
C LYS A 16 -6.20 11.31 16.36
N MET A 17 -6.33 11.62 17.64
CA MET A 17 -6.57 10.63 18.70
C MET A 17 -7.88 9.85 18.61
N ALA A 18 -8.83 10.23 17.76
CA ALA A 18 -10.16 9.60 17.66
C ALA A 18 -10.47 8.91 16.31
N HIS A 19 -9.86 9.32 15.22
CA HIS A 19 -10.03 8.69 13.91
C HIS A 19 -8.69 8.70 13.19
N GLN A 20 -8.16 7.51 12.96
CA GLN A 20 -6.90 7.39 12.25
C GLN A 20 -7.15 7.62 10.76
N PRO A 21 -6.39 8.49 10.11
CA PRO A 21 -6.56 8.73 8.69
C PRO A 21 -6.17 7.47 7.90
N VAL A 22 -7.04 7.10 6.99
CA VAL A 22 -6.84 6.01 6.05
C VAL A 22 -6.95 6.58 4.66
N LEU A 23 -5.99 6.26 3.79
CA LEU A 23 -6.06 6.52 2.37
C LEU A 23 -6.61 5.28 1.68
N THR A 24 -7.63 5.47 0.88
CA THR A 24 -8.30 4.38 0.17
C THR A 24 -8.24 4.62 -1.33
N TYR A 25 -7.72 3.64 -2.05
CA TYR A 25 -7.65 3.61 -3.51
C TYR A 25 -8.49 2.44 -4.02
N ILE A 26 -9.35 2.70 -4.99
CA ILE A 26 -10.31 1.71 -5.51
C ILE A 26 -10.14 1.64 -7.02
N THR A 27 -9.97 0.44 -7.55
CA THR A 27 -9.92 0.22 -8.99
C THR A 27 -11.30 0.45 -9.64
N PRO A 28 -11.37 0.70 -10.94
CA PRO A 28 -12.59 0.43 -11.70
C PRO A 28 -13.07 -1.00 -11.44
N PRO A 29 -14.37 -1.30 -11.65
CA PRO A 29 -14.85 -2.67 -11.54
C PRO A 29 -14.16 -3.55 -12.58
N PHE A 30 -13.87 -4.79 -12.20
CA PHE A 30 -13.41 -5.78 -13.17
C PHE A 30 -14.54 -6.05 -14.18
N GLU A 31 -14.18 -6.06 -15.46
CA GLU A 31 -15.15 -6.31 -16.55
C GLU A 31 -15.37 -7.80 -16.77
N GLU A 32 -14.36 -8.62 -16.44
CA GLU A 32 -14.38 -10.07 -16.58
C GLU A 32 -13.85 -10.75 -15.33
N THR A 33 -14.13 -12.06 -15.22
CA THR A 33 -13.58 -12.86 -14.12
C THR A 33 -12.05 -12.79 -14.15
N THR A 34 -11.47 -12.26 -13.09
CA THR A 34 -10.03 -12.00 -12.98
C THR A 34 -9.46 -12.71 -11.76
N GLU A 35 -8.45 -13.53 -11.96
CA GLU A 35 -7.71 -14.18 -10.88
C GLU A 35 -6.43 -13.40 -10.58
N ILE A 36 -6.26 -13.01 -9.30
CA ILE A 36 -5.03 -12.43 -8.76
C ILE A 36 -4.42 -13.47 -7.84
N THR A 37 -3.28 -14.05 -8.25
CA THR A 37 -2.62 -15.12 -7.49
C THR A 37 -1.11 -14.94 -7.53
N GLY A 38 -0.48 -14.74 -6.38
CA GLY A 38 0.98 -14.61 -6.23
C GLY A 38 1.40 -13.47 -5.33
N HIS A 39 2.66 -13.04 -5.50
CA HIS A 39 3.26 -11.95 -4.74
C HIS A 39 2.76 -10.59 -5.25
N ILE A 40 2.57 -9.67 -4.33
CA ILE A 40 2.09 -8.32 -4.61
C ILE A 40 3.12 -7.33 -4.09
N LYS A 41 3.45 -6.34 -4.92
CA LYS A 41 4.39 -5.28 -4.58
C LYS A 41 3.71 -3.92 -4.60
N LEU A 42 3.91 -3.15 -3.54
CA LEU A 42 3.50 -1.75 -3.47
C LEU A 42 4.75 -0.87 -3.50
N LYS A 43 4.84 0.01 -4.49
CA LYS A 43 5.84 1.07 -4.52
C LYS A 43 5.20 2.39 -4.15
N LEU A 44 5.78 3.08 -3.18
CA LEU A 44 5.36 4.41 -2.74
C LEU A 44 6.55 5.37 -2.75
N TRP A 45 6.23 6.64 -2.98
CA TRP A 45 7.11 7.75 -2.68
C TRP A 45 6.57 8.44 -1.44
N VAL A 46 7.42 8.61 -0.43
CA VAL A 46 7.00 9.08 0.89
C VAL A 46 7.94 10.11 1.47
N SER A 47 7.44 10.97 2.36
CA SER A 47 8.25 11.79 3.24
C SER A 47 7.63 11.86 4.63
N SER A 48 8.43 12.26 5.62
CA SER A 48 8.02 12.34 7.02
C SER A 48 8.63 13.56 7.69
N GLU A 49 7.82 14.30 8.46
CA GLU A 49 8.29 15.41 9.28
C GLU A 49 9.12 14.95 10.48
N THR A 50 8.98 13.70 10.91
CA THR A 50 9.61 13.14 12.11
C THR A 50 10.80 12.24 11.84
N GLY A 51 11.22 12.13 10.57
CA GLY A 51 12.38 11.35 10.15
C GLY A 51 12.15 9.84 10.04
N ASP A 52 10.95 9.35 10.35
CA ASP A 52 10.54 7.97 10.16
C ASP A 52 9.02 7.85 10.11
N MET A 53 8.51 6.74 9.57
CA MET A 53 7.10 6.39 9.57
C MET A 53 6.89 4.89 9.37
N ASP A 54 5.77 4.39 9.85
CA ASP A 54 5.29 3.06 9.54
C ASP A 54 4.17 3.13 8.49
N VAL A 55 4.23 2.25 7.51
CA VAL A 55 3.21 2.11 6.47
C VAL A 55 2.57 0.73 6.61
N PHE A 56 1.26 0.71 6.76
CA PHE A 56 0.45 -0.51 6.73
C PHE A 56 -0.45 -0.47 5.50
N ALA A 57 -0.31 -1.49 4.65
CA ALA A 57 -1.07 -1.64 3.43
C ALA A 57 -1.98 -2.85 3.54
N LYS A 58 -3.28 -2.66 3.33
CA LYS A 58 -4.26 -3.74 3.30
C LYS A 58 -4.94 -3.80 1.95
N LEU A 59 -5.11 -4.99 1.44
CA LEU A 59 -5.89 -5.23 0.24
C LEU A 59 -7.23 -5.85 0.60
N HIS A 60 -8.27 -5.32 -0.03
CA HIS A 60 -9.63 -5.81 0.13
C HIS A 60 -10.27 -6.06 -1.23
N LYS A 61 -11.22 -6.96 -1.24
CA LYS A 61 -12.17 -7.15 -2.33
C LYS A 61 -13.46 -6.45 -1.96
N LEU A 62 -13.87 -5.48 -2.77
CA LEU A 62 -15.18 -4.84 -2.67
C LEU A 62 -16.15 -5.63 -3.56
N ILE A 63 -17.19 -6.18 -2.94
CA ILE A 63 -18.12 -7.10 -3.59
C ILE A 63 -19.24 -6.35 -4.28
N ASP A 64 -19.73 -5.27 -3.69
CA ASP A 64 -20.87 -4.50 -4.20
C ASP A 64 -20.85 -3.04 -3.79
N ASP A 65 -21.77 -2.29 -4.35
CA ASP A 65 -21.95 -0.85 -4.06
C ASP A 65 -22.54 -0.59 -2.66
N GLU A 66 -23.03 -1.61 -1.95
CA GLU A 66 -23.49 -1.51 -0.56
C GLU A 66 -22.30 -1.47 0.42
N GLY A 67 -21.08 -1.66 -0.10
CA GLY A 67 -19.84 -1.54 0.66
C GLY A 67 -19.44 -2.84 1.37
N ARG A 68 -19.96 -3.99 0.95
CA ARG A 68 -19.48 -5.28 1.44
C ARG A 68 -18.09 -5.53 0.92
N PHE A 69 -17.14 -5.71 1.81
CA PHE A 69 -15.77 -6.00 1.45
C PHE A 69 -15.20 -7.16 2.27
N PHE A 70 -14.18 -7.78 1.71
CA PHE A 70 -13.45 -8.88 2.32
C PHE A 70 -11.96 -8.57 2.31
N GLN A 71 -11.30 -8.61 3.47
CA GLN A 71 -9.84 -8.42 3.53
C GLN A 71 -9.14 -9.64 2.93
N LEU A 72 -8.23 -9.38 2.00
CA LEU A 72 -7.48 -10.40 1.28
C LEU A 72 -6.14 -10.69 1.94
N THR A 73 -5.34 -9.65 2.06
CA THR A 73 -3.95 -9.73 2.53
C THR A 73 -3.48 -8.36 2.97
N GLU A 74 -2.31 -8.33 3.59
CA GLU A 74 -1.69 -7.10 4.07
C GLU A 74 -0.17 -7.17 4.01
N GLY A 75 0.47 -6.01 4.17
CA GLY A 75 1.90 -5.87 4.32
C GLY A 75 2.21 -4.62 5.13
N SER A 76 3.41 -4.55 5.69
CA SER A 76 3.85 -3.38 6.46
C SER A 76 5.33 -3.15 6.29
N LEU A 77 5.73 -1.88 6.42
CA LEU A 77 7.14 -1.48 6.38
C LEU A 77 7.36 -0.26 7.29
N LYS A 78 8.38 -0.35 8.13
CA LYS A 78 8.98 0.82 8.74
C LYS A 78 9.93 1.46 7.76
N VAL A 79 9.71 2.72 7.40
CA VAL A 79 10.42 3.36 6.27
C VAL A 79 11.91 3.49 6.49
N SER A 80 12.38 3.60 7.73
CA SER A 80 13.82 3.53 8.03
C SER A 80 14.46 2.18 7.68
N HIS A 81 13.69 1.11 7.51
CA HIS A 81 14.14 -0.22 7.09
C HIS A 81 13.91 -0.51 5.60
N ARG A 82 13.81 0.54 4.77
CA ARG A 82 13.51 0.43 3.32
C ARG A 82 14.63 -0.15 2.46
N LYS A 83 15.83 -0.33 3.02
CA LYS A 83 16.96 -0.85 2.26
C LYS A 83 16.66 -2.25 1.75
N LEU A 84 16.77 -2.44 0.46
CA LEU A 84 16.61 -3.73 -0.20
C LEU A 84 17.93 -4.50 -0.25
N ASP A 85 17.81 -5.80 -0.29
CA ASP A 85 18.85 -6.73 -0.66
C ASP A 85 18.74 -6.97 -2.17
N ASP A 86 19.74 -6.56 -2.93
CA ASP A 86 19.70 -6.61 -4.40
C ASP A 86 19.81 -8.05 -4.93
N ASP A 87 20.40 -8.98 -4.17
CA ASP A 87 20.55 -10.38 -4.57
C ASP A 87 19.28 -11.21 -4.30
N LEU A 88 18.51 -10.84 -3.25
CA LEU A 88 17.32 -11.57 -2.84
C LEU A 88 16.01 -10.94 -3.35
N SER A 89 16.06 -9.66 -3.72
CA SER A 89 14.90 -8.96 -4.29
C SER A 89 14.64 -9.37 -5.74
N THR A 90 13.39 -9.34 -6.13
CA THR A 90 12.96 -9.54 -7.53
C THR A 90 12.05 -8.40 -7.95
N ASP A 91 11.72 -8.32 -9.25
CA ASP A 91 10.83 -7.28 -9.78
C ASP A 91 9.45 -7.24 -9.11
N TYR A 92 9.01 -8.33 -8.53
CA TYR A 92 7.69 -8.49 -7.91
C TYR A 92 7.73 -8.75 -6.40
N ARG A 93 8.91 -8.97 -5.81
CA ARG A 93 9.08 -9.27 -4.39
C ARG A 93 10.31 -8.53 -3.83
N PRO A 94 10.12 -7.39 -3.17
CA PRO A 94 11.19 -6.72 -2.44
C PRO A 94 11.59 -7.54 -1.21
N PHE A 95 12.89 -7.62 -0.95
CA PHE A 95 13.45 -8.24 0.23
C PHE A 95 14.28 -7.22 0.98
N HIS A 96 13.95 -6.94 2.25
CA HIS A 96 14.63 -5.93 3.06
C HIS A 96 15.74 -6.55 3.90
N THR A 97 16.89 -5.89 3.97
CA THR A 97 18.04 -6.39 4.71
C THR A 97 17.85 -6.32 6.23
N HIS A 98 17.11 -5.33 6.71
CA HIS A 98 16.92 -5.05 8.15
C HIS A 98 18.22 -4.94 8.97
N ASP A 99 19.35 -4.66 8.31
CA ASP A 99 20.68 -4.58 8.90
C ASP A 99 21.03 -3.20 9.47
N ALA A 100 20.32 -2.16 9.04
CA ALA A 100 20.55 -0.79 9.46
C ALA A 100 19.27 0.07 9.30
N GLU A 101 19.14 1.08 10.15
CA GLU A 101 18.11 2.11 10.01
C GLU A 101 18.59 3.24 9.09
N GLN A 102 17.79 3.62 8.10
CA GLN A 102 17.99 4.76 7.21
C GLN A 102 16.91 5.82 7.50
N LYS A 103 17.12 6.62 8.54
CA LYS A 103 16.21 7.72 8.87
C LYS A 103 16.11 8.71 7.69
N LEU A 104 14.97 9.35 7.55
CA LEU A 104 14.74 10.38 6.55
C LEU A 104 15.22 11.73 7.09
N ALA A 105 15.82 12.55 6.24
CA ALA A 105 15.93 13.97 6.53
C ALA A 105 14.53 14.63 6.49
N LYS A 106 14.41 15.78 7.11
CA LYS A 106 13.14 16.52 7.07
C LYS A 106 12.76 16.81 5.62
N ASP A 107 11.53 16.49 5.27
CA ASP A 107 10.94 16.69 3.94
C ASP A 107 11.66 15.93 2.80
N GLU A 108 12.58 15.02 3.12
CA GLU A 108 13.21 14.14 2.14
C GLU A 108 12.18 13.17 1.55
N ILE A 109 12.05 13.19 0.22
CA ILE A 109 11.16 12.29 -0.51
C ILE A 109 11.96 11.07 -0.94
N VAL A 110 11.56 9.90 -0.48
CA VAL A 110 12.24 8.63 -0.77
C VAL A 110 11.28 7.61 -1.37
N PRO A 111 11.75 6.77 -2.31
CA PRO A 111 10.99 5.60 -2.73
C PRO A 111 11.07 4.50 -1.68
N ILE A 112 9.98 3.78 -1.52
CA ILE A 112 9.92 2.53 -0.77
C ILE A 112 9.24 1.46 -1.61
N GLU A 113 9.67 0.22 -1.45
CA GLU A 113 8.99 -0.95 -2.00
C GLU A 113 8.59 -1.86 -0.86
N LEU A 114 7.33 -2.24 -0.81
CA LEU A 114 6.75 -3.02 0.28
C LEU A 114 6.14 -4.30 -0.30
N GLU A 115 6.52 -5.45 0.27
CA GLU A 115 5.84 -6.70 -0.03
C GLU A 115 4.50 -6.73 0.69
N ILE A 116 3.42 -6.96 -0.06
CA ILE A 116 2.13 -7.39 0.46
C ILE A 116 2.08 -8.91 0.32
N TRP A 117 1.73 -9.61 1.39
CA TRP A 117 1.78 -11.06 1.41
C TRP A 117 1.01 -11.69 0.25
N PRO A 118 1.55 -12.78 -0.33
CA PRO A 118 0.91 -13.43 -1.46
C PRO A 118 -0.52 -13.86 -1.12
N THR A 119 -1.38 -13.75 -2.10
CA THR A 119 -2.77 -14.18 -1.99
C THR A 119 -3.20 -14.92 -3.25
N SER A 120 -4.36 -15.56 -3.16
CA SER A 120 -5.06 -16.13 -4.32
C SER A 120 -6.53 -15.78 -4.22
N MET A 121 -7.03 -14.99 -5.16
CA MET A 121 -8.39 -14.50 -5.15
C MET A 121 -8.94 -14.32 -6.57
N VAL A 122 -10.17 -14.75 -6.76
CA VAL A 122 -10.94 -14.52 -8.00
C VAL A 122 -11.89 -13.35 -7.78
N PHE A 123 -11.83 -12.37 -8.69
CA PHE A 123 -12.78 -11.27 -8.78
C PHE A 123 -13.81 -11.58 -9.88
N GLN A 124 -15.07 -11.38 -9.57
CA GLN A 124 -16.15 -11.49 -10.54
C GLN A 124 -16.39 -10.12 -11.23
N PRO A 125 -17.03 -10.10 -12.42
CA PRO A 125 -17.44 -8.85 -13.03
C PRO A 125 -18.22 -7.96 -12.05
N GLY A 126 -17.86 -6.68 -12.00
CA GLY A 126 -18.44 -5.70 -11.06
C GLY A 126 -17.69 -5.57 -9.73
N GLU A 127 -16.95 -6.56 -9.29
CA GLU A 127 -16.13 -6.46 -8.08
C GLU A 127 -14.89 -5.58 -8.29
N ARG A 128 -14.31 -5.08 -7.19
CA ARG A 128 -13.19 -4.12 -7.24
C ARG A 128 -12.10 -4.52 -6.26
N LEU A 129 -10.85 -4.21 -6.61
CA LEU A 129 -9.73 -4.26 -5.69
C LEU A 129 -9.62 -2.93 -4.95
N VAL A 130 -9.43 -2.98 -3.64
CA VAL A 130 -9.24 -1.82 -2.78
C VAL A 130 -7.90 -1.92 -2.08
N LEU A 131 -7.11 -0.86 -2.17
CA LEU A 131 -5.90 -0.65 -1.37
C LEU A 131 -6.21 0.36 -0.28
N GLU A 132 -5.99 -0.03 0.96
CA GLU A 132 -6.05 0.83 2.13
C GLU A 132 -4.65 1.04 2.68
N LEU A 133 -4.25 2.31 2.88
CA LEU A 133 -3.00 2.68 3.51
C LEU A 133 -3.29 3.41 4.82
N SER A 134 -2.64 2.99 5.88
CA SER A 134 -2.77 3.60 7.19
C SER A 134 -1.43 3.70 7.91
N PRO A 135 -1.28 4.65 8.85
CA PRO A 135 -0.07 4.79 9.66
C PRO A 135 -0.04 3.81 10.85
N HIS A 136 -0.99 2.88 10.93
CA HIS A 136 -1.17 2.05 12.12
C HIS A 136 -2.04 0.81 11.83
N ASN A 137 -1.73 -0.28 12.50
CA ASN A 137 -2.51 -1.51 12.45
C ASN A 137 -2.89 -1.95 13.87
N ILE A 138 -4.16 -1.78 14.22
CA ILE A 138 -4.69 -2.09 15.56
C ILE A 138 -4.58 -3.58 15.90
N GLN A 139 -4.63 -4.46 14.91
CA GLN A 139 -4.71 -5.90 15.14
C GLN A 139 -3.39 -6.51 15.62
N PHE A 140 -2.26 -5.95 15.19
CA PHE A 140 -0.96 -6.58 15.40
C PHE A 140 0.03 -5.72 16.19
N TYR A 141 -0.20 -4.41 16.29
CA TYR A 141 0.75 -3.46 16.87
C TYR A 141 0.04 -2.45 17.77
N ASP A 142 -0.55 -2.96 18.85
CA ASP A 142 -1.07 -2.09 19.90
C ASP A 142 0.11 -1.33 20.51
N GLY A 143 0.14 -0.01 20.28
CA GLY A 143 1.20 0.85 20.78
C GLY A 143 2.25 1.34 19.76
N VAL A 144 2.22 0.90 18.50
CA VAL A 144 3.01 1.52 17.43
C VAL A 144 2.25 2.74 16.92
N TYR A 145 2.81 3.90 17.14
CA TYR A 145 2.19 5.17 16.77
C TYR A 145 3.15 6.02 15.95
N ASN A 146 2.76 6.32 14.73
CA ASN A 146 3.39 7.38 13.97
C ASN A 146 3.03 8.74 14.59
N SER A 147 3.99 9.64 14.66
CA SER A 147 3.79 11.01 15.09
C SER A 147 4.13 11.98 13.96
N GLY A 148 3.50 13.15 13.96
CA GLY A 148 3.71 14.18 12.93
C GLY A 148 2.92 13.90 11.64
N THR A 149 3.27 14.65 10.60
CA THR A 149 2.66 14.54 9.27
C THR A 149 3.54 13.69 8.35
N HIS A 150 2.90 12.79 7.62
CA HIS A 150 3.53 11.94 6.64
C HIS A 150 2.83 12.14 5.30
N HIS A 151 3.60 12.10 4.21
CA HIS A 151 3.10 12.33 2.88
C HIS A 151 3.32 11.10 2.00
N ILE A 152 2.32 10.79 1.18
CA ILE A 152 2.44 9.85 0.06
C ILE A 152 2.25 10.64 -1.22
N TYR A 153 3.18 10.48 -2.14
CA TYR A 153 3.20 11.18 -3.42
C TYR A 153 2.70 10.27 -4.53
N THR A 154 1.91 10.82 -5.44
CA THR A 154 1.38 10.10 -6.61
C THR A 154 1.55 10.93 -7.87
N GLY A 155 1.85 10.25 -8.99
CA GLY A 155 1.98 10.88 -10.29
C GLY A 155 3.32 11.56 -10.58
N GLY A 156 3.53 11.94 -11.82
CA GLY A 156 4.75 12.56 -12.28
C GLY A 156 6.00 11.71 -12.00
N GLU A 157 7.07 12.37 -11.53
CA GLU A 157 8.34 11.71 -11.20
C GLU A 157 8.26 10.87 -9.92
N THR A 158 7.22 11.05 -9.11
CA THR A 158 6.97 10.33 -7.85
C THR A 158 5.81 9.35 -7.98
N ALA A 159 5.68 8.69 -9.13
CA ALA A 159 4.60 7.75 -9.40
C ALA A 159 4.65 6.55 -8.43
N SER A 160 3.66 6.50 -7.52
CA SER A 160 3.41 5.35 -6.66
C SER A 160 2.47 4.37 -7.38
N TYR A 161 2.67 3.06 -7.20
CA TYR A 161 1.84 2.04 -7.86
C TYR A 161 1.74 0.76 -7.05
N LEU A 162 0.64 0.03 -7.28
CA LEU A 162 0.43 -1.34 -6.82
C LEU A 162 0.62 -2.28 -8.00
N GLN A 163 1.53 -3.25 -7.86
CA GLN A 163 1.77 -4.31 -8.84
C GLN A 163 1.11 -5.60 -8.36
N VAL A 164 0.19 -6.12 -9.16
CA VAL A 164 -0.56 -7.36 -8.86
C VAL A 164 -0.36 -8.41 -9.96
N PRO A 165 -0.21 -9.70 -9.60
CA PRO A 165 -0.08 -10.79 -10.57
C PRO A 165 -1.47 -11.24 -11.05
N ILE A 166 -1.77 -11.01 -12.32
CA ILE A 166 -3.01 -11.49 -12.93
C ILE A 166 -2.73 -12.80 -13.65
N ILE A 167 -3.50 -13.84 -13.33
CA ILE A 167 -3.43 -15.14 -14.02
C ILE A 167 -4.27 -15.05 -15.29
N PRO A 168 -3.68 -15.30 -16.48
CA PRO A 168 -4.44 -15.27 -17.73
C PRO A 168 -5.56 -16.32 -17.71
N ALA A 169 -6.74 -15.94 -18.21
CA ALA A 169 -7.82 -16.89 -18.41
C ALA A 169 -7.37 -18.06 -19.28
N LYS A 170 -7.65 -19.28 -18.86
CA LYS A 170 -7.42 -20.46 -19.70
C LYS A 170 -8.35 -20.37 -20.93
N LYS A 171 -7.76 -20.39 -22.09
CA LYS A 171 -8.50 -20.49 -23.36
C LYS A 171 -9.15 -21.87 -23.49
#